data_6314730b2e638e2fd799ffc054da72fb
#
_entry.id   6314730b2e638e2fd799ffc054da72fb
#
_cell.length_a   1.000
_cell.length_b   1.000
_cell.length_c   1.000
_cell.angle_alpha   90.00
_cell.angle_beta   90.00
_cell.angle_gamma   90.00
#
_symmetry.space_group_name_H-M   'P 1'
#
loop_
_entity.id
_entity.type
_entity.pdbx_description
1 polymer ?
#
loop_
_entity_poly.entity_id
_entity_poly.type
_entity_poly.pdbx_seq_one_letter_code
_entity_poly.pdbx_strand_id
1 'polypeptide(L)'
;ATLATASLGAVWSSCSPDFGVQGVLDRFGQIEPRVLVTVDGYWYNGKAIPILDKVAAIVARLPSVERVVVVPYLQQTPGASDDLASVRGALPWDVWLAPSLPGPIDYASLPFDHPLYILYSSGTTGVPKCIIHGAGGTLLQHVKEHRLHGDVKAGDRLFYFTTCGWRMWNGLVSGLA
;
A
#
# COMPACT_ATOMS: atom_id res chain seq x y z
N ALA A 1 -0.12 6.99 2.21
CA ALA A 1 0.05 6.73 0.78
C ALA A 1 -1.28 6.39 0.09
N THR A 2 -2.06 5.40 0.54
CA THR A 2 -3.30 4.91 -0.12
C THR A 2 -4.30 6.00 -0.43
N LEU A 3 -4.69 6.83 0.56
CA LEU A 3 -5.66 7.90 0.34
C LEU A 3 -5.14 8.98 -0.62
N ALA A 4 -3.85 9.31 -0.54
CA ALA A 4 -3.22 10.24 -1.47
C ALA A 4 -3.19 9.67 -2.90
N THR A 5 -2.92 8.37 -3.06
CA THR A 5 -2.98 7.71 -4.37
C THR A 5 -4.38 7.78 -4.95
N ALA A 6 -5.40 7.48 -4.14
CA ALA A 6 -6.80 7.55 -4.55
C ALA A 6 -7.24 8.98 -4.94
N SER A 7 -6.82 10.01 -4.18
CA SER A 7 -7.16 11.41 -4.49
C SER A 7 -6.62 11.90 -5.83
N LEU A 8 -5.51 11.31 -6.29
CA LEU A 8 -4.89 11.60 -7.58
C LEU A 8 -5.47 10.76 -8.74
N GLY A 9 -6.36 9.83 -8.46
CA GLY A 9 -6.85 8.87 -9.45
C GLY A 9 -5.85 7.80 -9.86
N ALA A 10 -4.76 7.63 -9.11
CA ALA A 10 -3.83 6.54 -9.33
C ALA A 10 -4.32 5.25 -8.67
N VAL A 11 -3.88 4.11 -9.20
CA VAL A 11 -4.31 2.79 -8.73
C VAL A 11 -3.38 2.30 -7.62
N TRP A 12 -3.97 1.90 -6.50
CA TRP A 12 -3.24 1.36 -5.35
C TRP A 12 -3.18 -0.18 -5.38
N SER A 13 -2.07 -0.74 -4.93
CA SER A 13 -1.98 -2.16 -4.58
C SER A 13 -1.05 -2.34 -3.40
N SER A 14 -1.26 -3.37 -2.59
CA SER A 14 -0.44 -3.62 -1.40
C SER A 14 -0.21 -5.10 -1.13
N CYS A 15 0.96 -5.38 -0.56
CA CYS A 15 1.35 -6.67 -0.01
C CYS A 15 1.79 -6.48 1.45
N SER A 16 1.66 -7.53 2.25
CA SER A 16 2.21 -7.51 3.60
C SER A 16 3.74 -7.54 3.57
N PRO A 17 4.45 -6.81 4.46
CA PRO A 17 5.92 -6.77 4.49
C PRO A 17 6.56 -8.10 4.87
N ASP A 18 5.81 -9.05 5.42
CA ASP A 18 6.26 -10.40 5.74
C ASP A 18 6.29 -11.34 4.52
N PHE A 19 5.69 -10.97 3.40
CA PHE A 19 5.76 -11.78 2.18
C PHE A 19 7.22 -11.97 1.72
N GLY A 20 7.53 -13.20 1.29
CA GLY A 20 8.81 -13.50 0.65
C GLY A 20 8.93 -12.81 -0.72
N VAL A 21 10.16 -12.71 -1.24
CA VAL A 21 10.47 -12.08 -2.54
C VAL A 21 9.53 -12.61 -3.63
N GLN A 22 9.42 -13.93 -3.77
CA GLN A 22 8.57 -14.52 -4.82
C GLN A 22 7.10 -14.18 -4.64
N GLY A 23 6.59 -14.17 -3.41
CA GLY A 23 5.20 -13.80 -3.14
C GLY A 23 4.84 -12.36 -3.54
N VAL A 24 5.80 -11.43 -3.43
CA VAL A 24 5.63 -10.05 -3.91
C VAL A 24 5.71 -10.00 -5.44
N LEU A 25 6.68 -10.70 -6.03
CA LEU A 25 6.86 -10.74 -7.49
C LEU A 25 5.69 -11.36 -8.23
N ASP A 26 5.08 -12.42 -7.66
CA ASP A 26 3.89 -13.07 -8.21
C ASP A 26 2.68 -12.12 -8.26
N ARG A 27 2.70 -11.05 -7.49
CA ARG A 27 1.66 -10.02 -7.45
C ARG A 27 2.05 -8.79 -8.25
N PHE A 28 3.09 -8.11 -7.83
CA PHE A 28 3.51 -6.84 -8.41
C PHE A 28 4.07 -6.98 -9.83
N GLY A 29 4.62 -8.14 -10.18
CA GLY A 29 5.04 -8.43 -11.56
C GLY A 29 3.88 -8.48 -12.57
N GLN A 30 2.63 -8.66 -12.11
CA GLN A 30 1.45 -8.65 -12.97
C GLN A 30 0.91 -7.24 -13.25
N ILE A 31 1.23 -6.26 -12.38
CA ILE A 31 0.63 -4.92 -12.42
C ILE A 31 1.65 -3.82 -12.73
N GLU A 32 2.92 -4.16 -12.81
CA GLU A 32 4.03 -3.27 -13.21
C GLU A 32 4.01 -1.92 -12.48
N PRO A 33 4.11 -1.90 -11.12
CA PRO A 33 4.03 -0.66 -10.36
C PRO A 33 5.21 0.27 -10.71
N ARG A 34 4.95 1.58 -10.76
CA ARG A 34 5.97 2.60 -11.01
C ARG A 34 6.60 3.14 -9.73
N VAL A 35 5.83 3.24 -8.67
CA VAL A 35 6.29 3.70 -7.35
C VAL A 35 6.04 2.60 -6.33
N LEU A 36 7.06 2.23 -5.59
CA LEU A 36 6.98 1.30 -4.46
C LEU A 36 7.17 2.07 -3.16
N VAL A 37 6.15 2.08 -2.30
CA VAL A 37 6.28 2.58 -0.92
C VAL A 37 6.50 1.39 0.00
N THR A 38 7.55 1.44 0.81
CA THR A 38 7.93 0.37 1.71
C THR A 38 8.41 0.92 3.06
N VAL A 39 8.76 0.03 3.97
CA VAL A 39 9.41 0.33 5.26
C VAL A 39 10.81 -0.25 5.28
N ASP A 40 11.67 0.24 6.18
CA ASP A 40 13.00 -0.35 6.44
C ASP A 40 12.94 -1.72 7.11
N GLY A 41 11.84 -2.01 7.80
CA GLY A 41 11.57 -3.28 8.45
C GLY A 41 10.28 -3.24 9.25
N TYR A 42 10.00 -4.30 10.00
CA TYR A 42 8.79 -4.39 10.84
C TYR A 42 9.05 -5.17 12.13
N TRP A 43 8.16 -5.02 13.09
CA TRP A 43 8.21 -5.75 14.36
C TRP A 43 7.30 -6.98 14.29
N TYR A 44 7.83 -8.12 14.67
CA TYR A 44 7.06 -9.35 14.82
C TYR A 44 7.53 -10.13 16.05
N ASN A 45 6.60 -10.48 16.92
CA ASN A 45 6.86 -11.22 18.16
C ASN A 45 8.02 -10.62 18.99
N GLY A 46 8.04 -9.29 19.15
CA GLY A 46 9.06 -8.56 19.89
C GLY A 46 10.43 -8.44 19.20
N LYS A 47 10.55 -8.89 17.95
CA LYS A 47 11.80 -8.83 17.17
C LYS A 47 11.67 -7.84 16.03
N ALA A 48 12.72 -7.03 15.83
CA ALA A 48 12.86 -6.20 14.63
C ALA A 48 13.32 -7.09 13.46
N ILE A 49 12.62 -6.96 12.33
CA ILE A 49 12.92 -7.71 11.10
C ILE A 49 13.20 -6.70 9.99
N PRO A 50 14.48 -6.43 9.67
CA PRO A 50 14.86 -5.57 8.56
C PRO A 50 14.49 -6.25 7.23
N ILE A 51 14.10 -5.44 6.21
CA ILE A 51 13.65 -5.98 4.92
C ILE A 51 14.31 -5.31 3.72
N LEU A 52 15.27 -4.41 3.87
CA LEU A 52 15.86 -3.68 2.74
C LEU A 52 16.55 -4.60 1.74
N ASP A 53 17.25 -5.65 2.18
CA ASP A 53 17.82 -6.67 1.28
C ASP A 53 16.74 -7.37 0.44
N LYS A 54 15.61 -7.69 1.08
CA LYS A 54 14.46 -8.27 0.40
C LYS A 54 13.87 -7.28 -0.62
N VAL A 55 13.76 -6.01 -0.26
CA VAL A 55 13.27 -4.94 -1.15
C VAL A 55 14.22 -4.79 -2.34
N ALA A 56 15.54 -4.79 -2.12
CA ALA A 56 16.54 -4.73 -3.20
C ALA A 56 16.37 -5.90 -4.19
N ALA A 57 16.20 -7.12 -3.68
CA ALA A 57 15.99 -8.32 -4.50
C ALA A 57 14.66 -8.27 -5.30
N ILE A 58 13.61 -7.67 -4.75
CA ILE A 58 12.33 -7.46 -5.44
C ILE A 58 12.49 -6.42 -6.55
N VAL A 59 13.06 -5.26 -6.24
CA VAL A 59 13.21 -4.14 -7.19
C VAL A 59 14.12 -4.49 -8.34
N ALA A 60 15.16 -5.29 -8.12
CA ALA A 60 16.02 -5.81 -9.18
C ALA A 60 15.25 -6.62 -10.26
N ARG A 61 14.12 -7.24 -9.86
CA ARG A 61 13.26 -8.06 -10.73
C ARG A 61 11.97 -7.35 -11.17
N LEU A 62 11.78 -6.09 -10.78
CA LEU A 62 10.64 -5.25 -11.18
C LEU A 62 11.16 -4.01 -11.93
N PRO A 63 11.48 -4.12 -13.23
CA PRO A 63 12.03 -3.01 -14.01
C PRO A 63 11.08 -1.82 -14.13
N SER A 64 9.78 -2.02 -13.98
CA SER A 64 8.77 -0.96 -13.99
C SER A 64 8.89 0.01 -12.81
N VAL A 65 9.48 -0.42 -11.69
CA VAL A 65 9.65 0.43 -10.50
C VAL A 65 10.72 1.51 -10.77
N GLU A 66 10.27 2.75 -10.84
CA GLU A 66 11.10 3.94 -11.08
C GLU A 66 11.59 4.56 -9.77
N ARG A 67 10.78 4.47 -8.72
CA ARG A 67 11.06 5.06 -7.39
C ARG A 67 10.65 4.10 -6.27
N VAL A 68 11.51 4.02 -5.27
CA VAL A 68 11.24 3.29 -4.02
C VAL A 68 11.26 4.29 -2.88
N VAL A 69 10.14 4.46 -2.20
CA VAL A 69 10.02 5.40 -1.08
C VAL A 69 10.04 4.60 0.22
N VAL A 70 11.05 4.83 1.06
CA VAL A 70 11.26 4.08 2.29
C VAL A 70 10.84 4.89 3.51
N VAL A 71 9.87 4.37 4.24
CA VAL A 71 9.41 4.94 5.52
C VAL A 71 10.27 4.37 6.65
N PRO A 72 10.93 5.21 7.47
CA PRO A 72 11.74 4.75 8.60
C PRO A 72 10.82 4.28 9.74
N TYR A 73 10.54 3.00 9.79
CA TYR A 73 9.64 2.40 10.77
C TYR A 73 10.40 1.75 11.94
N LEU A 74 11.53 1.10 11.67
CA LEU A 74 12.40 0.55 12.71
C LEU A 74 13.39 1.58 13.23
N GLN A 75 13.92 2.42 12.36
CA GLN A 75 14.87 3.47 12.69
C GLN A 75 14.12 4.77 12.95
N GLN A 76 14.08 5.21 14.18
CA GLN A 76 13.43 6.47 14.56
C GLN A 76 14.22 7.74 14.16
N THR A 77 15.40 7.58 13.56
CA THR A 77 16.24 8.71 13.16
C THR A 77 16.18 8.91 11.65
N PRO A 78 15.64 10.02 11.15
CA PRO A 78 15.72 10.37 9.73
C PRO A 78 17.18 10.49 9.30
N GLY A 79 17.56 9.85 8.19
CA GLY A 79 18.87 10.00 7.57
C GLY A 79 19.91 8.90 7.84
N ALA A 80 19.59 7.82 8.54
CA ALA A 80 20.44 6.62 8.57
C ALA A 80 20.31 5.85 7.24
N SER A 81 20.94 6.37 6.19
CA SER A 81 20.64 6.00 4.80
C SER A 81 21.69 5.12 4.13
N ASP A 82 22.70 4.62 4.83
CA ASP A 82 23.73 3.78 4.20
C ASP A 82 23.14 2.49 3.61
N ASP A 83 22.08 1.97 4.22
CA ASP A 83 21.40 0.78 3.73
C ASP A 83 20.53 1.03 2.47
N LEU A 84 20.12 2.27 2.21
CA LEU A 84 19.28 2.58 1.04
C LEU A 84 20.06 2.53 -0.28
N ALA A 85 21.38 2.69 -0.25
CA ALA A 85 22.23 2.65 -1.45
C ALA A 85 22.15 1.30 -2.19
N SER A 86 21.81 0.24 -1.49
CA SER A 86 21.61 -1.11 -2.07
C SER A 86 20.31 -1.25 -2.88
N VAL A 87 19.35 -0.34 -2.69
CA VAL A 87 18.03 -0.40 -3.33
C VAL A 87 17.95 0.60 -4.47
N ARG A 88 17.84 0.12 -5.69
CA ARG A 88 17.73 0.96 -6.89
C ARG A 88 16.56 1.95 -6.81
N GLY A 89 16.86 3.25 -6.97
CA GLY A 89 15.84 4.31 -6.97
C GLY A 89 15.23 4.60 -5.60
N ALA A 90 15.88 4.16 -4.50
CA ALA A 90 15.40 4.41 -3.16
C ALA A 90 15.58 5.87 -2.72
N LEU A 91 14.57 6.37 -2.02
CA LEU A 91 14.55 7.69 -1.38
C LEU A 91 13.92 7.56 0.01
N PRO A 92 14.45 8.25 1.02
CA PRO A 92 13.76 8.40 2.29
C PRO A 92 12.41 9.10 2.12
N TRP A 93 11.45 8.78 2.97
CA TRP A 93 10.09 9.35 2.95
C TRP A 93 10.08 10.89 3.07
N ASP A 94 10.88 11.44 3.95
CA ASP A 94 11.02 12.88 4.17
C ASP A 94 11.61 13.60 2.96
N VAL A 95 12.62 13.01 2.32
CA VAL A 95 13.21 13.53 1.07
C VAL A 95 12.20 13.49 -0.07
N TRP A 96 11.37 12.42 -0.15
CA TRP A 96 10.29 12.32 -1.13
C TRP A 96 9.24 13.41 -0.95
N LEU A 97 8.90 13.76 0.29
CA LEU A 97 7.89 14.77 0.60
C LEU A 97 8.42 16.22 0.57
N ALA A 98 9.73 16.43 0.75
CA ALA A 98 10.33 17.76 0.88
C ALA A 98 9.95 18.77 -0.22
N PRO A 99 9.78 18.39 -1.50
CA PRO A 99 9.35 19.33 -2.54
C PRO A 99 7.87 19.70 -2.47
N SER A 100 7.07 18.99 -1.67
CA SER A 100 5.61 19.16 -1.61
C SER A 100 5.24 20.22 -0.58
N LEU A 101 4.44 21.19 -0.97
CA LEU A 101 3.89 22.19 -0.05
C LEU A 101 2.51 21.75 0.44
N PRO A 102 2.19 21.91 1.74
CA PRO A 102 0.85 21.71 2.26
C PRO A 102 -0.15 22.65 1.58
N GLY A 103 -1.30 22.10 1.20
CA GLY A 103 -2.36 22.88 0.55
C GLY A 103 -3.68 22.10 0.51
N PRO A 104 -4.74 22.74 -0.01
CA PRO A 104 -5.99 22.05 -0.28
C PRO A 104 -5.75 20.86 -1.23
N ILE A 105 -6.49 19.78 -1.00
CA ILE A 105 -6.41 18.61 -1.88
C ILE A 105 -7.26 18.89 -3.12
N ASP A 106 -6.61 18.80 -4.29
CA ASP A 106 -7.31 18.81 -5.58
C ASP A 106 -7.63 17.35 -5.95
N TYR A 107 -8.91 16.99 -5.81
CA TYR A 107 -9.38 15.64 -6.07
C TYR A 107 -9.60 15.41 -7.56
N ALA A 108 -9.01 14.37 -8.11
CA ALA A 108 -9.28 13.95 -9.48
C ALA A 108 -10.77 13.57 -9.65
N SER A 109 -11.43 14.17 -10.64
CA SER A 109 -12.80 13.79 -11.01
C SER A 109 -12.75 12.55 -11.90
N LEU A 110 -13.31 11.45 -11.44
CA LEU A 110 -13.15 10.14 -12.05
C LEU A 110 -14.50 9.49 -12.40
N PRO A 111 -14.58 8.64 -13.45
CA PRO A 111 -15.74 7.82 -13.71
C PRO A 111 -16.06 6.86 -12.55
N PHE A 112 -17.31 6.43 -12.45
CA PHE A 112 -17.78 5.52 -11.40
C PHE A 112 -16.99 4.19 -11.36
N ASP A 113 -16.61 3.67 -12.51
CA ASP A 113 -15.90 2.40 -12.69
C ASP A 113 -14.37 2.54 -12.75
N HIS A 114 -13.84 3.75 -12.51
CA HIS A 114 -12.40 3.99 -12.49
C HIS A 114 -11.70 3.04 -11.50
N PRO A 115 -10.59 2.37 -11.88
CA PRO A 115 -9.84 1.50 -10.99
C PRO A 115 -9.34 2.23 -9.74
N LEU A 116 -9.70 1.74 -8.55
CA LEU A 116 -9.25 2.30 -7.28
C LEU A 116 -8.04 1.55 -6.73
N TYR A 117 -8.17 0.23 -6.64
CA TYR A 117 -7.08 -0.63 -6.19
C TYR A 117 -7.16 -2.04 -6.77
N ILE A 118 -6.02 -2.72 -6.75
CA ILE A 118 -5.88 -4.10 -7.19
C ILE A 118 -5.57 -4.96 -5.97
N LEU A 119 -6.39 -5.98 -5.74
CA LEU A 119 -6.19 -7.01 -4.74
C LEU A 119 -5.86 -8.34 -5.41
N TYR A 120 -5.49 -9.33 -4.59
CA TYR A 120 -5.08 -10.63 -5.10
C TYR A 120 -5.88 -11.73 -4.41
N SER A 121 -6.40 -12.65 -5.20
CA SER A 121 -6.97 -13.87 -4.64
C SER A 121 -5.87 -14.82 -4.19
N SER A 122 -6.09 -15.54 -3.09
CA SER A 122 -5.30 -16.72 -2.77
C SER A 122 -5.69 -17.84 -3.72
N GLY A 123 -5.02 -17.90 -4.88
CA GLY A 123 -5.28 -18.98 -5.83
C GLY A 123 -4.99 -20.35 -5.21
N THR A 124 -5.93 -21.27 -5.29
CA THR A 124 -5.74 -22.67 -4.85
C THR A 124 -4.80 -23.43 -5.80
N THR A 125 -4.55 -22.88 -6.97
CA THR A 125 -3.74 -23.50 -8.03
C THR A 125 -2.95 -22.44 -8.79
N GLY A 126 -1.74 -22.08 -8.34
CA GLY A 126 -0.82 -21.24 -9.09
C GLY A 126 -0.67 -19.80 -8.57
N VAL A 127 -0.29 -18.90 -9.46
CA VAL A 127 -0.04 -17.48 -9.16
C VAL A 127 -1.34 -16.77 -8.74
N PRO A 128 -1.32 -15.90 -7.70
CA PRO A 128 -2.48 -15.13 -7.28
C PRO A 128 -3.08 -14.32 -8.44
N LYS A 129 -4.40 -14.33 -8.56
CA LYS A 129 -5.09 -13.57 -9.62
C LYS A 129 -5.36 -12.15 -9.17
N CYS A 130 -5.10 -11.18 -10.04
CA CYS A 130 -5.44 -9.78 -9.82
C CYS A 130 -6.95 -9.57 -9.89
N ILE A 131 -7.49 -8.82 -8.92
CA ILE A 131 -8.89 -8.40 -8.85
C ILE A 131 -8.90 -6.88 -8.78
N ILE A 132 -9.40 -6.24 -9.84
CA ILE A 132 -9.51 -4.78 -9.92
C ILE A 132 -10.83 -4.35 -9.27
N HIS A 133 -10.76 -3.41 -8.35
CA HIS A 133 -11.91 -2.82 -7.69
C HIS A 133 -12.12 -1.39 -8.21
N GLY A 134 -13.32 -1.10 -8.73
CA GLY A 134 -13.72 0.24 -9.18
C GLY A 134 -14.09 1.15 -8.01
N ALA A 135 -13.86 2.46 -8.16
CA ALA A 135 -14.02 3.47 -7.11
C ALA A 135 -15.46 3.54 -6.59
N GLY A 136 -16.43 3.74 -7.48
CA GLY A 136 -17.83 3.88 -7.10
C GLY A 136 -18.44 2.63 -6.49
N GLY A 137 -18.18 1.45 -7.08
CA GLY A 137 -18.64 0.16 -6.54
C GLY A 137 -18.06 -0.13 -5.17
N THR A 138 -16.79 0.18 -4.95
CA THR A 138 -16.13 0.04 -3.65
C THR A 138 -16.75 0.97 -2.61
N LEU A 139 -16.97 2.24 -2.95
CA LEU A 139 -17.60 3.22 -2.05
C LEU A 139 -18.98 2.74 -1.61
N LEU A 140 -19.84 2.37 -2.54
CA LEU A 140 -21.19 1.88 -2.24
C LEU A 140 -21.16 0.65 -1.35
N GLN A 141 -20.29 -0.33 -1.67
CA GLN A 141 -20.15 -1.56 -0.88
C GLN A 141 -19.70 -1.26 0.56
N HIS A 142 -18.69 -0.42 0.73
CA HIS A 142 -18.15 -0.11 2.07
C HIS A 142 -19.15 0.74 2.90
N VAL A 143 -19.80 1.73 2.30
CA VAL A 143 -20.84 2.52 2.97
C VAL A 143 -21.99 1.60 3.42
N LYS A 144 -22.43 0.69 2.55
CA LYS A 144 -23.45 -0.30 2.91
C LYS A 144 -23.01 -1.16 4.11
N GLU A 145 -21.79 -1.70 4.08
CA GLU A 145 -21.29 -2.54 5.18
C GLU A 145 -21.19 -1.77 6.49
N HIS A 146 -20.61 -0.58 6.46
CA HIS A 146 -20.44 0.21 7.68
C HIS A 146 -21.78 0.69 8.26
N ARG A 147 -22.66 1.22 7.40
CA ARG A 147 -23.91 1.82 7.86
C ARG A 147 -25.02 0.82 8.16
N LEU A 148 -25.22 -0.19 7.30
CA LEU A 148 -26.37 -1.08 7.39
C LEU A 148 -26.06 -2.37 8.17
N HIS A 149 -24.84 -2.88 8.08
CA HIS A 149 -24.48 -4.13 8.75
C HIS A 149 -23.64 -3.91 10.02
N GLY A 150 -22.76 -2.90 10.03
CA GLY A 150 -21.91 -2.56 11.16
C GLY A 150 -22.49 -1.52 12.10
N ASP A 151 -23.53 -0.79 11.66
CA ASP A 151 -24.13 0.36 12.38
C ASP A 151 -23.08 1.40 12.84
N VAL A 152 -22.00 1.56 12.07
CA VAL A 152 -20.89 2.46 12.38
C VAL A 152 -21.33 3.92 12.23
N LYS A 153 -21.05 4.73 13.25
CA LYS A 153 -21.43 6.15 13.33
C LYS A 153 -20.20 7.03 13.54
N ALA A 154 -20.35 8.31 13.26
CA ALA A 154 -19.33 9.30 13.56
C ALA A 154 -18.96 9.28 15.06
N GLY A 155 -17.68 9.18 15.34
CA GLY A 155 -17.14 9.08 16.70
C GLY A 155 -16.93 7.65 17.22
N ASP A 156 -17.41 6.64 16.50
CA ASP A 156 -17.16 5.25 16.87
C ASP A 156 -15.68 4.88 16.70
N ARG A 157 -15.24 3.93 17.51
CA ARG A 157 -13.89 3.35 17.40
C ARG A 157 -13.96 2.04 16.67
N LEU A 158 -13.56 2.06 15.40
CA LEU A 158 -13.53 0.88 14.55
C LEU A 158 -12.15 0.23 14.58
N PHE A 159 -12.10 -1.06 14.87
CA PHE A 159 -10.88 -1.86 14.80
C PHE A 159 -11.16 -3.23 14.18
N TYR A 160 -10.28 -3.66 13.31
CA TYR A 160 -10.26 -5.00 12.76
C TYR A 160 -8.81 -5.45 12.58
N PHE A 161 -8.44 -6.59 13.19
CA PHE A 161 -7.09 -7.13 13.03
C PHE A 161 -6.90 -7.69 11.62
N THR A 162 -6.08 -7.03 10.84
CA THR A 162 -5.81 -7.39 9.43
C THR A 162 -4.47 -6.85 8.97
N THR A 163 -3.97 -7.36 7.85
CA THR A 163 -2.77 -6.85 7.18
C THR A 163 -3.16 -6.03 5.93
N CYS A 164 -2.29 -5.13 5.49
CA CYS A 164 -2.53 -4.29 4.32
C CYS A 164 -2.63 -5.10 2.99
N GLY A 165 -2.27 -6.37 2.98
CA GLY A 165 -2.43 -7.26 1.83
C GLY A 165 -3.82 -7.89 1.68
N TRP A 166 -4.74 -7.61 2.60
CA TRP A 166 -6.08 -8.20 2.62
C TRP A 166 -7.17 -7.16 2.34
N ARG A 167 -8.25 -7.60 1.67
CA ARG A 167 -9.43 -6.75 1.41
C ARG A 167 -9.98 -6.09 2.68
N MET A 168 -9.94 -6.78 3.82
CA MET A 168 -10.46 -6.26 5.08
C MET A 168 -9.74 -5.00 5.57
N TRP A 169 -8.46 -4.81 5.20
CA TRP A 169 -7.73 -3.58 5.48
C TRP A 169 -8.34 -2.38 4.73
N ASN A 170 -8.72 -2.56 3.46
CA ASN A 170 -9.37 -1.51 2.67
C ASN A 170 -10.74 -1.14 3.27
N GLY A 171 -11.50 -2.14 3.75
CA GLY A 171 -12.74 -1.91 4.50
C GLY A 171 -12.52 -1.12 5.79
N LEU A 172 -11.47 -1.43 6.55
CA LEU A 172 -11.12 -0.70 7.77
C LEU A 172 -10.75 0.77 7.46
N VAL A 173 -9.93 1.01 6.43
CA VAL A 173 -9.53 2.38 6.01
C VAL A 173 -10.75 3.20 5.59
N SER A 174 -11.72 2.60 4.91
CA SER A 174 -12.93 3.30 4.49
C SER A 174 -13.88 3.66 5.64
N GLY A 175 -13.67 3.13 6.83
CA GLY A 175 -14.38 3.57 8.04
C GLY A 175 -14.02 4.98 8.50
N LEU A 176 -13.04 5.63 7.84
CA LEU A 176 -12.69 7.04 8.05
C LEU A 176 -13.60 8.01 7.26
N ALA A 177 -14.45 7.51 6.35
CA ALA A 177 -15.30 8.30 5.47
C ALA A 177 -16.65 8.67 6.10
#